data_a28ca9c58a6e7c9b466f1bed4fbf5df2
#
_entry.id   a28ca9c58a6e7c9b466f1bed4fbf5df2
#
_cell.length_a   1.000
_cell.length_b   1.000
_cell.length_c   1.000
_cell.angle_alpha   90.00
_cell.angle_beta   90.00
_cell.angle_gamma   90.00
#
_symmetry.space_group_name_H-M   'P 1'
#
loop_
_entity.id
_entity.type
_entity.pdbx_description
1 polymer ?
#
loop_
_entity_poly.entity_id
_entity_poly.type
_entity_poly.pdbx_seq_one_letter_code
_entity_poly.pdbx_strand_id
1 'polypeptide(L)'
;MLVTPDTYESVLADLEQYTTWVVDVETNGLEWHGKNQICGVGVAVETGDTYYFPFRHYPSLEAVNLHPPQLFQLMEVMNERSTLIGYNIKFDLHFLENEGLVVSDKELLDVIVLVRLTEPADVREFSLTATIKRSYGEEAAEYDITTKKILRKNKWNKDFSQAPPTILGPYCEKDVEYTWKLYKDRIKELERTNQTEIFKLEKELTHVLYAMEKRGITVDSDYAMQSAEKILQRQEQIKKRIFETVGYEFLITSPAQVGEALKGLGIEPIVKTAKGNVSWGEEALAQVNHPVAGYMRQYRTLDKLRSTYLEPYFDINTVHTSFCNWGTLTGRLSSRDPNLQNLPRTHFRLSDNPLTSEERETVRGRISAAVSAKGGTYNKDLSDEVV
;
A
#
# COMPACT_ATOMS: atom_id res chain seq x y z
N MET A 1 -7.28 3.96 -27.16
CA MET A 1 -8.30 3.13 -27.89
C MET A 1 -8.53 1.84 -27.11
N LEU A 2 -9.78 1.50 -26.80
CA LEU A 2 -10.13 0.18 -26.24
C LEU A 2 -9.86 -0.91 -27.29
N VAL A 3 -8.98 -1.84 -26.96
CA VAL A 3 -8.61 -2.96 -27.84
C VAL A 3 -9.66 -4.06 -27.72
N THR A 4 -10.11 -4.56 -28.85
CA THR A 4 -11.09 -5.65 -28.95
C THR A 4 -10.46 -6.88 -29.62
N PRO A 5 -11.06 -8.06 -29.55
CA PRO A 5 -10.56 -9.22 -30.27
C PRO A 5 -10.31 -8.96 -31.77
N ASP A 6 -11.16 -8.14 -32.42
CA ASP A 6 -11.05 -7.82 -33.85
C ASP A 6 -9.89 -6.86 -34.16
N THR A 7 -9.50 -6.00 -33.21
CA THR A 7 -8.44 -5.00 -33.39
C THR A 7 -7.09 -5.43 -32.80
N TYR A 8 -7.07 -6.51 -32.03
CA TYR A 8 -5.91 -6.93 -31.23
C TYR A 8 -4.66 -7.11 -32.10
N GLU A 9 -4.72 -7.90 -33.14
CA GLU A 9 -3.55 -8.21 -34.01
C GLU A 9 -2.99 -6.97 -34.69
N SER A 10 -3.86 -6.07 -35.16
CA SER A 10 -3.42 -4.82 -35.80
C SER A 10 -2.77 -3.86 -34.80
N VAL A 11 -3.29 -3.80 -33.59
CA VAL A 11 -2.70 -2.96 -32.51
C VAL A 11 -1.38 -3.53 -32.04
N LEU A 12 -1.29 -4.85 -31.88
CA LEU A 12 -0.05 -5.50 -31.48
C LEU A 12 1.06 -5.26 -32.50
N ALA A 13 0.77 -5.41 -33.80
CA ALA A 13 1.71 -5.13 -34.89
C ALA A 13 2.15 -3.64 -34.96
N ASP A 14 1.25 -2.72 -34.59
CA ASP A 14 1.61 -1.30 -34.46
C ASP A 14 2.56 -1.08 -33.28
N LEU A 15 2.27 -1.68 -32.14
CA LEU A 15 3.08 -1.58 -30.93
C LEU A 15 4.51 -2.16 -31.10
N GLU A 16 4.68 -3.18 -31.94
CA GLU A 16 5.98 -3.77 -32.26
C GLU A 16 7.00 -2.79 -32.85
N GLN A 17 6.53 -1.68 -33.43
CA GLN A 17 7.41 -0.66 -34.04
C GLN A 17 8.12 0.23 -33.01
N TYR A 18 7.68 0.23 -31.75
CA TYR A 18 8.17 1.11 -30.70
C TYR A 18 9.03 0.35 -29.68
N THR A 19 10.13 0.92 -29.25
CA THR A 19 11.03 0.33 -28.24
C THR A 19 10.75 0.80 -26.83
N THR A 20 10.03 1.89 -26.69
CA THR A 20 9.67 2.52 -25.41
C THR A 20 8.17 2.52 -25.22
N TRP A 21 7.71 1.91 -24.15
CA TRP A 21 6.29 1.90 -23.78
C TRP A 21 6.07 2.54 -22.42
N VAL A 22 5.02 3.33 -22.32
CA VAL A 22 4.42 3.70 -21.02
C VAL A 22 3.40 2.65 -20.67
N VAL A 23 3.45 2.13 -19.47
CA VAL A 23 2.56 1.07 -19.01
C VAL A 23 1.87 1.46 -17.71
N ASP A 24 0.63 1.01 -17.55
CA ASP A 24 -0.17 1.11 -16.35
C ASP A 24 -1.10 -0.11 -16.29
N VAL A 25 -1.32 -0.69 -15.10
CA VAL A 25 -2.17 -1.87 -14.96
C VAL A 25 -3.37 -1.58 -14.05
N GLU A 26 -4.52 -2.09 -14.46
CA GLU A 26 -5.72 -2.13 -13.66
C GLU A 26 -5.91 -3.53 -13.10
N THR A 27 -6.22 -3.63 -11.79
CA THR A 27 -6.21 -4.89 -11.06
C THR A 27 -7.46 -5.10 -10.23
N ASN A 28 -7.73 -6.35 -9.84
CA ASN A 28 -8.82 -6.69 -8.93
C ASN A 28 -8.45 -6.58 -7.44
N GLY A 29 -7.28 -5.98 -7.13
CA GLY A 29 -6.81 -5.71 -5.78
C GLY A 29 -5.35 -5.28 -5.78
N LEU A 30 -4.76 -5.04 -4.61
CA LEU A 30 -3.42 -4.43 -4.50
C LEU A 30 -2.30 -5.46 -4.21
N GLU A 31 -2.64 -6.67 -3.78
CA GLU A 31 -1.69 -7.70 -3.35
C GLU A 31 -1.19 -8.52 -4.54
N TRP A 32 -0.14 -8.08 -5.19
CA TRP A 32 0.46 -8.73 -6.36
C TRP A 32 1.05 -10.12 -6.04
N HIS A 33 1.46 -10.36 -4.78
CA HIS A 33 1.99 -11.65 -4.30
C HIS A 33 0.89 -12.63 -3.85
N GLY A 34 -0.39 -12.23 -3.91
CA GLY A 34 -1.56 -13.03 -3.54
C GLY A 34 -2.38 -13.50 -4.74
N LYS A 35 -3.69 -13.46 -4.61
CA LYS A 35 -4.66 -13.90 -5.63
C LYS A 35 -5.04 -12.80 -6.62
N ASN A 36 -4.59 -11.58 -6.40
CA ASN A 36 -4.95 -10.47 -7.27
C ASN A 36 -4.28 -10.57 -8.64
N GLN A 37 -5.03 -10.17 -9.66
CA GLN A 37 -4.64 -10.31 -11.06
C GLN A 37 -4.92 -9.02 -11.82
N ILE A 38 -4.26 -8.86 -12.96
CA ILE A 38 -4.53 -7.81 -13.91
C ILE A 38 -5.93 -8.03 -14.51
N CYS A 39 -6.75 -6.97 -14.56
CA CYS A 39 -7.97 -6.92 -15.35
C CYS A 39 -7.83 -6.05 -16.61
N GLY A 40 -6.82 -5.21 -16.69
CA GLY A 40 -6.50 -4.45 -17.89
C GLY A 40 -5.07 -3.94 -17.91
N VAL A 41 -4.54 -3.71 -19.11
CA VAL A 41 -3.23 -3.12 -19.34
C VAL A 41 -3.38 -1.89 -20.22
N GLY A 42 -2.94 -0.74 -19.73
CA GLY A 42 -2.80 0.49 -20.50
C GLY A 42 -1.41 0.59 -21.11
N VAL A 43 -1.34 0.99 -22.35
CA VAL A 43 -0.06 1.25 -23.05
C VAL A 43 -0.15 2.59 -23.77
N ALA A 44 0.90 3.42 -23.65
CA ALA A 44 1.12 4.55 -24.55
C ALA A 44 2.47 4.43 -25.22
N VAL A 45 2.58 4.94 -26.42
CA VAL A 45 3.79 4.94 -27.24
C VAL A 45 4.26 6.36 -27.58
N GLU A 46 5.42 6.47 -28.20
CA GLU A 46 6.10 7.75 -28.48
C GLU A 46 5.28 8.73 -29.33
N THR A 47 4.40 8.24 -30.19
CA THR A 47 3.47 9.06 -30.99
C THR A 47 2.41 9.74 -30.15
N GLY A 48 2.14 9.22 -28.95
CA GLY A 48 1.07 9.66 -28.07
C GLY A 48 -0.21 8.83 -28.21
N ASP A 49 -0.19 7.77 -29.04
CA ASP A 49 -1.29 6.82 -29.14
C ASP A 49 -1.40 6.01 -27.85
N THR A 50 -2.64 5.77 -27.43
CA THR A 50 -2.95 5.06 -26.18
C THR A 50 -3.89 3.90 -26.44
N TYR A 51 -3.62 2.79 -25.76
CA TYR A 51 -4.36 1.55 -25.91
C TYR A 51 -4.71 0.99 -24.55
N TYR A 52 -5.90 0.42 -24.43
CA TYR A 52 -6.32 -0.34 -23.26
C TYR A 52 -6.67 -1.76 -23.65
N PHE A 53 -6.01 -2.74 -23.04
CA PHE A 53 -6.19 -4.16 -23.26
C PHE A 53 -7.01 -4.76 -22.11
N PRO A 54 -8.31 -5.03 -22.26
CA PRO A 54 -9.17 -5.62 -21.23
C PRO A 54 -9.02 -7.13 -21.20
N PHE A 55 -8.84 -7.72 -20.00
CA PHE A 55 -8.67 -9.17 -19.88
C PHE A 55 -9.71 -9.82 -18.95
N ARG A 56 -9.72 -9.51 -17.69
CA ARG A 56 -10.49 -10.22 -16.66
C ARG A 56 -11.60 -9.35 -16.07
N HIS A 57 -12.33 -8.62 -16.92
CA HIS A 57 -13.53 -7.94 -16.48
C HIS A 57 -14.69 -8.91 -16.28
N TYR A 58 -15.61 -8.55 -15.38
CA TYR A 58 -16.69 -9.42 -14.94
C TYR A 58 -17.50 -10.04 -16.10
N PRO A 59 -17.98 -11.29 -15.97
CA PRO A 59 -18.60 -12.05 -17.08
C PRO A 59 -19.77 -11.39 -17.81
N SER A 60 -20.55 -10.52 -17.13
CA SER A 60 -21.64 -9.75 -17.79
C SER A 60 -21.12 -8.75 -18.84
N LEU A 61 -19.80 -8.58 -18.95
CA LEU A 61 -19.11 -7.63 -19.81
C LEU A 61 -18.17 -8.34 -20.80
N GLU A 62 -18.37 -9.65 -21.00
CA GLU A 62 -17.51 -10.57 -21.76
C GLU A 62 -17.28 -10.17 -23.22
N ALA A 63 -18.22 -9.46 -23.82
CA ALA A 63 -18.11 -9.08 -25.24
C ALA A 63 -16.88 -8.22 -25.58
N VAL A 64 -16.11 -7.79 -24.59
CA VAL A 64 -14.97 -6.87 -24.76
C VAL A 64 -13.67 -7.43 -24.21
N ASN A 65 -13.68 -8.49 -23.40
CA ASN A 65 -12.45 -9.08 -22.87
C ASN A 65 -11.62 -9.76 -23.95
N LEU A 66 -10.32 -9.55 -23.89
CA LEU A 66 -9.34 -10.35 -24.62
C LEU A 66 -9.12 -11.69 -23.90
N HIS A 67 -8.64 -12.68 -24.62
CA HIS A 67 -8.42 -14.02 -24.07
C HIS A 67 -7.02 -14.18 -23.44
N PRO A 68 -6.83 -15.12 -22.50
CA PRO A 68 -5.53 -15.34 -21.86
C PRO A 68 -4.33 -15.53 -22.81
N PRO A 69 -4.45 -16.21 -23.96
CA PRO A 69 -3.34 -16.29 -24.92
C PRO A 69 -2.90 -14.93 -25.46
N GLN A 70 -3.83 -13.98 -25.60
CA GLN A 70 -3.52 -12.60 -26.06
C GLN A 70 -2.76 -11.81 -24.99
N LEU A 71 -3.04 -12.05 -23.70
CA LEU A 71 -2.21 -11.48 -22.62
C LEU A 71 -0.78 -12.00 -22.67
N PHE A 72 -0.61 -13.31 -22.88
CA PHE A 72 0.71 -13.91 -23.04
C PHE A 72 1.46 -13.33 -24.25
N GLN A 73 0.82 -13.21 -25.42
CA GLN A 73 1.42 -12.54 -26.60
C GLN A 73 1.81 -11.08 -26.29
N LEU A 74 0.95 -10.34 -25.61
CA LEU A 74 1.27 -8.95 -25.21
C LEU A 74 2.54 -8.91 -24.34
N MET A 75 2.70 -9.88 -23.40
CA MET A 75 3.92 -9.98 -22.60
C MET A 75 5.14 -10.36 -23.45
N GLU A 76 4.98 -11.26 -24.43
CA GLU A 76 6.08 -11.59 -25.36
C GLU A 76 6.54 -10.36 -26.13
N VAL A 77 5.63 -9.59 -26.71
CA VAL A 77 5.97 -8.33 -27.41
C VAL A 77 6.57 -7.33 -26.43
N MET A 78 6.04 -7.19 -25.21
CA MET A 78 6.59 -6.30 -24.19
C MET A 78 8.00 -6.74 -23.77
N ASN A 79 8.30 -8.03 -23.79
CA ASN A 79 9.64 -8.55 -23.50
C ASN A 79 10.69 -8.11 -24.52
N GLU A 80 10.31 -7.82 -25.74
CA GLU A 80 11.20 -7.28 -26.77
C GLU A 80 11.46 -5.77 -26.60
N ARG A 81 10.74 -5.09 -25.70
CA ARG A 81 10.92 -3.64 -25.48
C ARG A 81 12.09 -3.38 -24.54
N SER A 82 12.87 -2.36 -24.86
CA SER A 82 14.05 -1.99 -24.06
C SER A 82 13.71 -1.11 -22.87
N THR A 83 12.69 -0.25 -22.99
CA THR A 83 12.37 0.77 -22.01
C THR A 83 10.90 0.74 -21.62
N LEU A 84 10.65 0.66 -20.32
CA LEU A 84 9.32 0.78 -19.73
C LEU A 84 9.26 2.02 -18.85
N ILE A 85 8.21 2.80 -19.05
CA ILE A 85 7.92 4.02 -18.30
C ILE A 85 6.60 3.78 -17.54
N GLY A 86 6.53 4.19 -16.28
CA GLY A 86 5.28 4.13 -15.50
C GLY A 86 5.25 5.19 -14.41
N TYR A 87 4.13 5.32 -13.74
CA TYR A 87 3.97 6.18 -12.58
C TYR A 87 3.89 5.34 -11.31
N ASN A 88 4.96 5.27 -10.51
CA ASN A 88 5.15 4.26 -9.46
C ASN A 88 5.23 2.84 -10.05
N ILE A 89 6.05 2.73 -11.10
CA ILE A 89 6.14 1.59 -12.01
C ILE A 89 6.32 0.23 -11.33
N LYS A 90 6.94 0.16 -10.16
CA LYS A 90 7.18 -1.11 -9.45
C LYS A 90 5.89 -1.87 -9.16
N PHE A 91 4.79 -1.16 -8.90
CA PHE A 91 3.48 -1.78 -8.71
C PHE A 91 3.06 -2.54 -9.98
N ASP A 92 3.14 -1.88 -11.12
CA ASP A 92 2.77 -2.46 -12.41
C ASP A 92 3.67 -3.65 -12.78
N LEU A 93 4.98 -3.51 -12.56
CA LEU A 93 5.96 -4.55 -12.86
C LEU A 93 5.72 -5.85 -12.09
N HIS A 94 5.31 -5.76 -10.81
CA HIS A 94 4.99 -6.95 -10.03
C HIS A 94 3.83 -7.74 -10.63
N PHE A 95 2.80 -7.07 -11.09
CA PHE A 95 1.67 -7.73 -11.73
C PHE A 95 2.01 -8.22 -13.15
N LEU A 96 2.72 -7.43 -13.94
CA LEU A 96 3.14 -7.81 -15.30
C LEU A 96 4.11 -9.01 -15.29
N GLU A 97 5.00 -9.09 -14.30
CA GLU A 97 5.90 -10.24 -14.16
C GLU A 97 5.14 -11.53 -13.82
N ASN A 98 4.06 -11.45 -13.04
CA ASN A 98 3.19 -12.60 -12.79
C ASN A 98 2.51 -13.11 -14.07
N GLU A 99 2.39 -12.28 -15.10
CA GLU A 99 1.84 -12.63 -16.41
C GLU A 99 2.93 -12.96 -17.46
N GLY A 100 4.22 -12.95 -17.07
CA GLY A 100 5.32 -13.38 -17.92
C GLY A 100 6.27 -12.29 -18.41
N LEU A 101 6.15 -11.05 -17.94
CA LEU A 101 7.14 -10.00 -18.24
C LEU A 101 8.49 -10.34 -17.58
N VAL A 102 9.58 -10.16 -18.32
CA VAL A 102 10.96 -10.24 -17.82
C VAL A 102 11.46 -8.83 -17.54
N VAL A 103 11.71 -8.52 -16.27
CA VAL A 103 12.04 -7.17 -15.80
C VAL A 103 13.54 -6.89 -15.80
N SER A 104 14.38 -7.93 -15.69
CA SER A 104 15.82 -7.81 -15.37
C SER A 104 16.66 -7.06 -16.40
N ASP A 105 16.24 -7.03 -17.66
CA ASP A 105 16.96 -6.46 -18.80
C ASP A 105 16.34 -5.16 -19.33
N LYS A 106 15.33 -4.63 -18.64
CA LYS A 106 14.62 -3.41 -19.04
C LYS A 106 15.27 -2.15 -18.47
N GLU A 107 15.25 -1.07 -19.21
CA GLU A 107 15.40 0.25 -18.64
C GLU A 107 14.07 0.68 -18.01
N LEU A 108 14.08 0.94 -16.71
CA LEU A 108 12.89 1.34 -15.95
C LEU A 108 12.92 2.85 -15.67
N LEU A 109 11.89 3.55 -16.08
CA LEU A 109 11.75 4.98 -15.88
C LEU A 109 10.49 5.26 -15.04
N ASP A 110 10.70 5.55 -13.76
CA ASP A 110 9.61 5.87 -12.84
C ASP A 110 9.36 7.37 -12.81
N VAL A 111 8.21 7.79 -13.34
CA VAL A 111 7.85 9.21 -13.47
C VAL A 111 7.61 9.86 -12.10
N ILE A 112 7.16 9.13 -11.08
CA ILE A 112 7.00 9.69 -9.74
C ILE A 112 8.34 10.15 -9.16
N VAL A 113 9.44 9.46 -9.49
CA VAL A 113 10.80 9.84 -9.10
C VAL A 113 11.23 11.11 -9.80
N LEU A 114 10.99 11.23 -11.12
CA LEU A 114 11.24 12.46 -11.86
C LEU A 114 10.48 13.64 -11.27
N VAL A 115 9.19 13.43 -10.96
CA VAL A 115 8.36 14.46 -10.32
C VAL A 115 8.96 14.86 -8.98
N ARG A 116 9.37 13.90 -8.15
CA ARG A 116 9.96 14.18 -6.83
C ARG A 116 11.25 15.01 -6.94
N LEU A 117 12.08 14.74 -7.92
CA LEU A 117 13.35 15.46 -8.13
C LEU A 117 13.14 16.89 -8.70
N THR A 118 12.06 17.09 -9.44
CA THR A 118 11.82 18.37 -10.15
C THR A 118 10.77 19.27 -9.49
N GLU A 119 10.00 18.76 -8.51
CA GLU A 119 9.01 19.53 -7.76
C GLU A 119 9.65 20.26 -6.57
N PRO A 120 9.06 21.38 -6.12
CA PRO A 120 9.49 22.09 -4.91
C PRO A 120 9.51 21.19 -3.68
N ALA A 121 10.45 21.45 -2.76
CA ALA A 121 10.67 20.61 -1.57
C ALA A 121 9.49 20.58 -0.57
N ASP A 122 8.58 21.52 -0.63
CA ASP A 122 7.37 21.60 0.22
C ASP A 122 6.19 20.80 -0.30
N VAL A 123 6.24 20.28 -1.53
CA VAL A 123 5.23 19.36 -2.07
C VAL A 123 5.22 18.06 -1.24
N ARG A 124 4.01 17.60 -0.88
CA ARG A 124 3.79 16.42 -0.03
C ARG A 124 2.96 15.32 -0.70
N GLU A 125 2.21 15.67 -1.72
CA GLU A 125 1.32 14.73 -2.42
C GLU A 125 1.85 14.48 -3.83
N PHE A 126 2.19 13.22 -4.09
CA PHE A 126 2.78 12.75 -5.34
C PHE A 126 1.89 11.73 -6.07
N SER A 127 0.57 11.67 -5.78
CA SER A 127 -0.34 10.89 -6.62
C SER A 127 -0.35 11.44 -8.05
N LEU A 128 -0.60 10.58 -9.04
CA LEU A 128 -0.68 11.00 -10.44
C LEU A 128 -1.71 12.13 -10.60
N THR A 129 -2.88 11.98 -10.01
CA THR A 129 -3.94 13.01 -9.99
C THR A 129 -3.45 14.36 -9.48
N ALA A 130 -2.78 14.36 -8.32
CA ALA A 130 -2.28 15.61 -7.72
C ALA A 130 -1.18 16.26 -8.57
N THR A 131 -0.34 15.43 -9.19
CA THR A 131 0.72 15.88 -10.10
C THR A 131 0.15 16.47 -11.38
N ILE A 132 -0.85 15.82 -11.99
CA ILE A 132 -1.57 16.33 -13.16
C ILE A 132 -2.19 17.68 -12.85
N LYS A 133 -2.88 17.83 -11.73
CA LYS A 133 -3.48 19.10 -11.30
C LYS A 133 -2.45 20.23 -11.20
N ARG A 134 -1.32 19.96 -10.58
CA ARG A 134 -0.24 20.97 -10.45
C ARG A 134 0.41 21.32 -11.77
N SER A 135 0.57 20.35 -12.66
CA SER A 135 1.29 20.54 -13.93
C SER A 135 0.40 21.10 -15.05
N TYR A 136 -0.89 20.69 -15.10
CA TYR A 136 -1.78 20.95 -16.24
C TYR A 136 -3.13 21.56 -15.85
N GLY A 137 -3.37 21.82 -14.57
CA GLY A 137 -4.61 22.44 -14.06
C GLY A 137 -5.66 21.43 -13.60
N GLU A 138 -6.70 21.94 -12.96
CA GLU A 138 -7.78 21.12 -12.37
C GLU A 138 -8.56 20.32 -13.42
N GLU A 139 -8.84 20.94 -14.58
CA GLU A 139 -9.59 20.29 -15.67
C GLU A 139 -8.89 19.04 -16.21
N ALA A 140 -7.55 19.06 -16.25
CA ALA A 140 -6.76 17.94 -16.72
C ALA A 140 -6.94 16.66 -15.86
N ALA A 141 -7.28 16.81 -14.59
CA ALA A 141 -7.49 15.69 -13.66
C ALA A 141 -8.97 15.36 -13.43
N GLU A 142 -9.90 15.99 -14.15
CA GLU A 142 -11.34 15.78 -13.95
C GLU A 142 -11.77 14.35 -14.30
N TYR A 143 -11.12 13.73 -15.29
CA TYR A 143 -11.39 12.33 -15.67
C TYR A 143 -11.19 11.39 -14.48
N ASP A 144 -10.09 11.55 -13.72
CA ASP A 144 -9.75 10.71 -12.57
C ASP A 144 -10.79 10.90 -11.45
N ILE A 145 -11.12 12.16 -11.13
CA ILE A 145 -12.10 12.48 -10.09
C ILE A 145 -13.47 11.89 -10.43
N THR A 146 -13.87 12.01 -11.69
CA THR A 146 -15.17 11.53 -12.18
C THR A 146 -15.22 10.01 -12.18
N THR A 147 -14.19 9.34 -12.70
CA THR A 147 -14.11 7.87 -12.72
C THR A 147 -14.10 7.32 -11.30
N LYS A 148 -13.29 7.87 -10.40
CA LYS A 148 -13.26 7.44 -8.99
C LYS A 148 -14.59 7.63 -8.27
N LYS A 149 -15.38 8.65 -8.61
CA LYS A 149 -16.77 8.81 -8.10
C LYS A 149 -17.68 7.67 -8.60
N ILE A 150 -17.59 7.31 -9.89
CA ILE A 150 -18.36 6.21 -10.48
C ILE A 150 -17.98 4.89 -9.80
N LEU A 151 -16.69 4.60 -9.67
CA LEU A 151 -16.18 3.38 -9.04
C LEU A 151 -16.67 3.24 -7.58
N ARG A 152 -16.60 4.32 -6.79
CA ARG A 152 -17.09 4.33 -5.41
C ARG A 152 -18.60 4.15 -5.32
N LYS A 153 -19.37 4.83 -6.18
CA LYS A 153 -20.83 4.71 -6.22
C LYS A 153 -21.29 3.29 -6.48
N ASN A 154 -20.59 2.56 -7.35
CA ASN A 154 -20.89 1.18 -7.70
C ASN A 154 -20.16 0.15 -6.82
N LYS A 155 -19.34 0.57 -5.84
CA LYS A 155 -18.52 -0.29 -4.98
C LYS A 155 -17.44 -1.08 -5.72
N TRP A 156 -16.98 -0.61 -6.88
CA TRP A 156 -15.91 -1.21 -7.68
C TRP A 156 -14.51 -0.73 -7.28
N ASN A 157 -14.41 0.21 -6.35
CA ASN A 157 -13.15 0.86 -5.97
C ASN A 157 -12.14 -0.03 -5.23
N LYS A 158 -12.52 -1.27 -4.91
CA LYS A 158 -11.61 -2.27 -4.33
C LYS A 158 -11.29 -3.41 -5.30
N ASP A 159 -12.07 -3.53 -6.37
CA ASP A 159 -11.96 -4.57 -7.38
C ASP A 159 -12.38 -3.96 -8.72
N PHE A 160 -11.39 -3.54 -9.49
CA PHE A 160 -11.61 -2.87 -10.76
C PHE A 160 -12.11 -3.81 -11.85
N SER A 161 -11.95 -5.13 -11.68
CA SER A 161 -12.52 -6.12 -12.60
C SER A 161 -14.06 -6.06 -12.69
N GLN A 162 -14.69 -5.50 -11.64
CA GLN A 162 -16.15 -5.28 -11.63
C GLN A 162 -16.60 -4.11 -12.50
N ALA A 163 -15.69 -3.22 -12.90
CA ALA A 163 -16.01 -2.07 -13.74
C ALA A 163 -16.02 -2.47 -15.23
N PRO A 164 -16.93 -1.92 -16.04
CA PRO A 164 -16.89 -2.13 -17.49
C PRO A 164 -15.59 -1.60 -18.12
N PRO A 165 -15.01 -2.32 -19.11
CA PRO A 165 -13.88 -1.81 -19.89
C PRO A 165 -14.13 -0.45 -20.54
N THR A 166 -15.39 -0.15 -20.88
CA THR A 166 -15.80 1.15 -21.42
C THR A 166 -15.71 2.32 -20.43
N ILE A 167 -15.62 2.03 -19.13
CA ILE A 167 -15.40 3.03 -18.06
C ILE A 167 -13.92 3.04 -17.67
N LEU A 168 -13.34 1.86 -17.47
CA LEU A 168 -11.97 1.76 -16.98
C LEU A 168 -10.93 2.02 -18.09
N GLY A 169 -11.21 1.64 -19.34
CA GLY A 169 -10.32 1.85 -20.48
C GLY A 169 -9.96 3.32 -20.70
N PRO A 170 -10.92 4.23 -20.90
CA PRO A 170 -10.64 5.66 -21.02
C PRO A 170 -9.92 6.26 -19.81
N TYR A 171 -10.13 5.72 -18.62
CA TYR A 171 -9.44 6.11 -17.41
C TYR A 171 -7.94 5.73 -17.48
N CYS A 172 -7.64 4.46 -17.71
CA CYS A 172 -6.28 3.94 -17.82
C CYS A 172 -5.52 4.55 -19.02
N GLU A 173 -6.21 4.76 -20.17
CA GLU A 173 -5.62 5.44 -21.33
C GLU A 173 -5.18 6.88 -20.98
N LYS A 174 -5.94 7.59 -20.12
CA LYS A 174 -5.55 8.91 -19.64
C LYS A 174 -4.37 8.84 -18.66
N ASP A 175 -4.30 7.83 -17.82
CA ASP A 175 -3.19 7.66 -16.88
C ASP A 175 -1.88 7.45 -17.64
N VAL A 176 -1.83 6.58 -18.67
CA VAL A 176 -0.64 6.42 -19.51
C VAL A 176 -0.33 7.65 -20.37
N GLU A 177 -1.35 8.35 -20.90
CA GLU A 177 -1.18 9.61 -21.65
C GLU A 177 -0.51 10.67 -20.81
N TYR A 178 -1.01 10.91 -19.59
CA TYR A 178 -0.43 11.92 -18.69
C TYR A 178 0.91 11.49 -18.11
N THR A 179 1.13 10.21 -17.89
CA THR A 179 2.44 9.68 -17.52
C THR A 179 3.48 9.98 -18.59
N TRP A 180 3.13 9.77 -19.87
CA TRP A 180 4.01 10.13 -20.98
C TRP A 180 4.27 11.64 -21.09
N LYS A 181 3.25 12.48 -20.92
CA LYS A 181 3.39 13.95 -20.91
C LYS A 181 4.31 14.42 -19.78
N LEU A 182 4.07 13.91 -18.57
CA LEU A 182 4.87 14.21 -17.39
C LEU A 182 6.33 13.79 -17.60
N TYR A 183 6.58 12.60 -18.13
CA TYR A 183 7.93 12.15 -18.46
C TYR A 183 8.66 13.15 -19.36
N LYS A 184 8.04 13.53 -20.48
CA LYS A 184 8.64 14.47 -21.45
C LYS A 184 8.93 15.85 -20.85
N ASP A 185 8.08 16.34 -19.98
CA ASP A 185 8.24 17.64 -19.36
C ASP A 185 9.28 17.60 -18.25
N ARG A 186 9.23 16.55 -17.40
CA ARG A 186 10.11 16.43 -16.25
C ARG A 186 11.55 16.06 -16.62
N ILE A 187 11.78 15.34 -17.72
CA ILE A 187 13.14 15.05 -18.17
C ILE A 187 13.86 16.34 -18.61
N LYS A 188 13.16 17.27 -19.26
CA LYS A 188 13.71 18.59 -19.63
C LYS A 188 14.02 19.43 -18.38
N GLU A 189 13.13 19.40 -17.40
CA GLU A 189 13.33 20.11 -16.15
C GLU A 189 14.49 19.54 -15.32
N LEU A 190 14.66 18.23 -15.34
CA LEU A 190 15.77 17.53 -14.71
C LEU A 190 17.12 17.98 -15.28
N GLU A 191 17.22 18.09 -16.62
CA GLU A 191 18.42 18.61 -17.31
C GLU A 191 18.69 20.08 -16.93
N ARG A 192 17.65 20.92 -16.94
CA ARG A 192 17.73 22.33 -16.56
C ARG A 192 18.22 22.55 -15.14
N THR A 193 17.83 21.66 -14.21
CA THR A 193 18.20 21.73 -12.79
C THR A 193 19.48 20.96 -12.45
N ASN A 194 20.16 20.38 -13.46
CA ASN A 194 21.39 19.59 -13.32
C ASN A 194 21.28 18.42 -12.33
N GLN A 195 20.14 17.69 -12.36
CA GLN A 195 19.87 16.55 -11.48
C GLN A 195 19.95 15.19 -12.19
N THR A 196 20.49 15.16 -13.39
CA THR A 196 20.56 13.95 -14.23
C THR A 196 21.32 12.81 -13.55
N GLU A 197 22.40 13.10 -12.83
CA GLU A 197 23.20 12.08 -12.15
C GLU A 197 22.44 11.44 -10.96
N ILE A 198 21.64 12.23 -10.25
CA ILE A 198 20.78 11.71 -9.19
C ILE A 198 19.70 10.82 -9.79
N PHE A 199 19.11 11.21 -10.90
CA PHE A 199 18.10 10.39 -11.57
C PHE A 199 18.66 9.06 -12.10
N LYS A 200 19.91 9.03 -12.58
CA LYS A 200 20.59 7.78 -12.95
C LYS A 200 20.69 6.83 -11.77
N LEU A 201 21.09 7.35 -10.59
CA LEU A 201 21.14 6.56 -9.36
C LEU A 201 19.78 6.02 -8.97
N GLU A 202 18.73 6.85 -9.04
CA GLU A 202 17.35 6.45 -8.70
C GLU A 202 16.79 5.40 -9.67
N LYS A 203 17.16 5.44 -10.94
CA LYS A 203 16.82 4.38 -11.90
C LYS A 203 17.39 3.03 -11.48
N GLU A 204 18.69 2.99 -11.18
CA GLU A 204 19.35 1.77 -10.70
C GLU A 204 18.70 1.27 -9.39
N LEU A 205 18.39 2.21 -8.48
CA LEU A 205 17.73 1.91 -7.22
C LEU A 205 16.34 1.31 -7.41
N THR A 206 15.61 1.71 -8.45
CA THR A 206 14.28 1.15 -8.76
C THR A 206 14.35 -0.36 -8.97
N HIS A 207 15.35 -0.86 -9.71
CA HIS A 207 15.58 -2.31 -9.88
C HIS A 207 15.89 -3.02 -8.56
N VAL A 208 16.75 -2.40 -7.74
CA VAL A 208 17.12 -2.96 -6.44
C VAL A 208 15.89 -3.06 -5.53
N LEU A 209 15.11 -1.99 -5.43
CA LEU A 209 13.91 -1.96 -4.60
C LEU A 209 12.85 -2.95 -5.10
N TYR A 210 12.64 -3.04 -6.42
CA TYR A 210 11.77 -4.04 -7.03
C TYR A 210 12.18 -5.46 -6.63
N ALA A 211 13.48 -5.81 -6.76
CA ALA A 211 13.97 -7.13 -6.38
C ALA A 211 13.84 -7.40 -4.88
N MET A 212 14.03 -6.38 -4.02
CA MET A 212 13.81 -6.49 -2.58
C MET A 212 12.35 -6.73 -2.23
N GLU A 213 11.43 -6.00 -2.85
CA GLU A 213 9.99 -6.18 -2.68
C GLU A 213 9.55 -7.58 -3.09
N LYS A 214 10.01 -8.05 -4.26
CA LYS A 214 9.72 -9.39 -4.78
C LYS A 214 10.26 -10.50 -3.88
N ARG A 215 11.48 -10.36 -3.40
CA ARG A 215 12.10 -11.33 -2.48
C ARG A 215 11.36 -11.40 -1.15
N GLY A 216 10.88 -10.25 -0.65
CA GLY A 216 10.28 -10.14 0.67
C GLY A 216 11.27 -10.37 1.82
N ILE A 217 10.74 -10.39 3.03
CA ILE A 217 11.47 -10.60 4.27
C ILE A 217 10.84 -11.76 5.02
N THR A 218 11.63 -12.78 5.35
CA THR A 218 11.16 -13.93 6.15
C THR A 218 10.82 -13.47 7.57
N VAL A 219 9.68 -13.91 8.08
CA VAL A 219 9.19 -13.65 9.44
C VAL A 219 9.09 -14.94 10.22
N ASP A 220 9.45 -14.88 11.48
CA ASP A 220 9.22 -15.96 12.41
C ASP A 220 7.82 -15.80 13.04
N SER A 221 6.84 -16.48 12.46
CA SER A 221 5.45 -16.41 12.92
C SER A 221 5.25 -17.03 14.30
N ASP A 222 6.05 -18.04 14.69
CA ASP A 222 6.01 -18.60 16.04
C ASP A 222 6.51 -17.60 17.08
N TYR A 223 7.60 -16.89 16.75
CA TYR A 223 8.09 -15.80 17.60
C TYR A 223 7.04 -14.70 17.74
N ALA A 224 6.37 -14.33 16.66
CA ALA A 224 5.32 -13.31 16.69
C ALA A 224 4.15 -13.71 17.60
N MET A 225 3.66 -14.95 17.46
CA MET A 225 2.57 -15.48 18.27
C MET A 225 2.93 -15.60 19.75
N GLN A 226 4.07 -16.17 20.09
CA GLN A 226 4.54 -16.31 21.47
C GLN A 226 4.76 -14.94 22.14
N SER A 227 5.30 -13.97 21.37
CA SER A 227 5.48 -12.61 21.84
C SER A 227 4.15 -11.92 22.12
N ALA A 228 3.17 -12.08 21.23
CA ALA A 228 1.82 -11.54 21.39
C ALA A 228 1.12 -12.12 22.64
N GLU A 229 1.24 -13.42 22.90
CA GLU A 229 0.69 -14.06 24.09
C GLU A 229 1.30 -13.49 25.38
N LYS A 230 2.62 -13.31 25.43
CA LYS A 230 3.29 -12.69 26.59
C LYS A 230 2.84 -11.24 26.81
N ILE A 231 2.67 -10.50 25.72
CA ILE A 231 2.15 -9.13 25.77
C ILE A 231 0.74 -9.13 26.32
N LEU A 232 -0.12 -10.03 25.85
CA LEU A 232 -1.51 -10.14 26.31
C LEU A 232 -1.59 -10.42 27.80
N GLN A 233 -0.81 -11.37 28.31
CA GLN A 233 -0.70 -11.66 29.75
C GLN A 233 -0.28 -10.41 30.53
N ARG A 234 0.68 -9.67 30.03
CA ARG A 234 1.13 -8.43 30.67
C ARG A 234 0.09 -7.32 30.63
N GLN A 235 -0.65 -7.21 29.51
CA GLN A 235 -1.77 -6.27 29.41
C GLN A 235 -2.86 -6.54 30.42
N GLU A 236 -3.24 -7.81 30.63
CA GLU A 236 -4.25 -8.18 31.63
C GLU A 236 -3.82 -7.79 33.07
N GLN A 237 -2.53 -7.97 33.41
CA GLN A 237 -2.00 -7.53 34.70
C GLN A 237 -2.10 -6.00 34.87
N ILE A 238 -1.76 -5.25 33.83
CA ILE A 238 -1.81 -3.79 33.84
C ILE A 238 -3.26 -3.30 33.87
N LYS A 239 -4.13 -3.90 33.07
CA LYS A 239 -5.58 -3.62 33.03
C LYS A 239 -6.21 -3.77 34.40
N LYS A 240 -5.91 -4.88 35.13
CA LYS A 240 -6.37 -5.10 36.48
C LYS A 240 -5.96 -3.95 37.42
N ARG A 241 -4.71 -3.52 37.38
CA ARG A 241 -4.21 -2.38 38.19
C ARG A 241 -4.90 -1.07 37.87
N ILE A 242 -5.19 -0.81 36.57
CA ILE A 242 -5.92 0.39 36.15
C ILE A 242 -7.34 0.37 36.74
N PHE A 243 -8.05 -0.75 36.62
CA PHE A 243 -9.43 -0.89 37.09
C PHE A 243 -9.52 -0.86 38.62
N GLU A 244 -8.59 -1.48 39.33
CA GLU A 244 -8.47 -1.37 40.78
C GLU A 244 -8.25 0.08 41.23
N THR A 245 -7.48 0.87 40.46
CA THR A 245 -7.20 2.29 40.78
C THR A 245 -8.40 3.19 40.48
N VAL A 246 -9.12 2.93 39.38
CA VAL A 246 -10.26 3.74 38.93
C VAL A 246 -11.56 3.31 39.63
N GLY A 247 -11.66 2.06 40.06
CA GLY A 247 -12.82 1.49 40.74
C GLY A 247 -13.89 0.86 39.84
N TYR A 248 -13.70 0.91 38.52
CA TYR A 248 -14.60 0.30 37.53
C TYR A 248 -13.89 -0.06 36.24
N GLU A 249 -14.51 -0.91 35.41
CA GLU A 249 -13.98 -1.31 34.10
C GLU A 249 -14.42 -0.34 32.99
N PHE A 250 -13.50 -0.06 32.09
CA PHE A 250 -13.74 0.81 30.93
C PHE A 250 -12.77 0.48 29.78
N LEU A 251 -13.03 1.03 28.59
CA LEU A 251 -12.18 0.83 27.41
C LEU A 251 -10.95 1.74 27.45
N ILE A 252 -9.78 1.21 27.84
CA ILE A 252 -8.52 1.95 28.02
C ILE A 252 -8.02 2.58 26.71
N THR A 253 -8.44 2.07 25.56
CA THR A 253 -8.12 2.62 24.25
C THR A 253 -9.07 3.75 23.79
N SER A 254 -10.21 3.94 24.47
CA SER A 254 -11.16 5.01 24.17
C SER A 254 -10.74 6.33 24.82
N PRO A 255 -10.42 7.40 24.05
CA PRO A 255 -10.06 8.69 24.65
C PRO A 255 -11.16 9.28 25.54
N ALA A 256 -12.43 9.08 25.18
CA ALA A 256 -13.55 9.58 25.94
C ALA A 256 -13.65 8.90 27.32
N GLN A 257 -13.65 7.55 27.35
CA GLN A 257 -13.74 6.81 28.61
C GLN A 257 -12.50 6.99 29.50
N VAL A 258 -11.31 7.11 28.89
CA VAL A 258 -10.09 7.48 29.64
C VAL A 258 -10.24 8.86 30.27
N GLY A 259 -10.80 9.82 29.53
CA GLY A 259 -11.07 11.16 30.06
C GLY A 259 -12.01 11.15 31.25
N GLU A 260 -13.09 10.38 31.19
CA GLU A 260 -14.01 10.19 32.31
C GLU A 260 -13.34 9.54 33.52
N ALA A 261 -12.59 8.48 33.31
CA ALA A 261 -11.84 7.79 34.37
C ALA A 261 -10.84 8.70 35.09
N LEU A 262 -10.05 9.46 34.32
CA LEU A 262 -9.07 10.39 34.90
C LEU A 262 -9.72 11.57 35.62
N LYS A 263 -10.83 12.10 35.06
CA LYS A 263 -11.61 13.13 35.70
C LYS A 263 -12.24 12.67 37.02
N GLY A 264 -12.72 11.42 37.09
CA GLY A 264 -13.16 10.78 38.34
C GLY A 264 -12.09 10.70 39.43
N LEU A 265 -10.81 10.67 39.04
CA LEU A 265 -9.67 10.73 39.94
C LEU A 265 -9.17 12.17 40.23
N GLY A 266 -9.93 13.20 39.79
CA GLY A 266 -9.55 14.61 39.97
C GLY A 266 -8.44 15.08 39.05
N ILE A 267 -8.18 14.37 37.94
CA ILE A 267 -7.12 14.69 36.97
C ILE A 267 -7.74 15.50 35.84
N GLU A 268 -7.32 16.75 35.72
CA GLU A 268 -7.78 17.64 34.65
C GLU A 268 -6.94 17.51 33.37
N PRO A 269 -7.56 17.70 32.19
CA PRO A 269 -6.84 17.61 30.92
C PRO A 269 -5.88 18.81 30.73
N ILE A 270 -4.64 18.50 30.37
CA ILE A 270 -3.58 19.52 30.17
C ILE A 270 -3.41 19.87 28.69
N VAL A 271 -3.66 18.91 27.79
CA VAL A 271 -3.38 19.04 26.35
C VAL A 271 -4.67 19.08 25.52
N LYS A 272 -4.71 19.95 24.50
CA LYS A 272 -5.78 20.00 23.50
C LYS A 272 -5.22 19.67 22.12
N THR A 273 -6.05 19.04 21.29
CA THR A 273 -5.77 18.83 19.86
C THR A 273 -5.78 20.14 19.08
N ALA A 274 -5.24 20.16 17.86
CA ALA A 274 -5.32 21.32 16.97
C ALA A 274 -6.77 21.82 16.69
N LYS A 275 -7.76 20.93 16.87
CA LYS A 275 -9.21 21.25 16.76
C LYS A 275 -9.83 21.72 18.09
N GLY A 276 -9.03 21.93 19.13
CA GLY A 276 -9.48 22.39 20.44
C GLY A 276 -10.08 21.29 21.36
N ASN A 277 -10.18 20.05 20.93
CA ASN A 277 -10.69 18.96 21.75
C ASN A 277 -9.62 18.51 22.76
N VAL A 278 -10.06 18.02 23.91
CA VAL A 278 -9.17 17.42 24.93
C VAL A 278 -8.44 16.21 24.35
N SER A 279 -7.12 16.17 24.58
CA SER A 279 -6.28 15.03 24.18
C SER A 279 -5.86 14.24 25.42
N TRP A 280 -6.04 12.92 25.33
CA TRP A 280 -5.48 11.92 26.26
C TRP A 280 -4.51 10.99 25.53
N GLY A 281 -3.76 11.56 24.58
CA GLY A 281 -2.68 10.87 23.88
C GLY A 281 -1.45 10.65 24.76
N GLU A 282 -0.38 10.10 24.17
CA GLU A 282 0.87 9.77 24.87
C GLU A 282 1.48 10.98 25.57
N GLU A 283 1.57 12.13 24.87
CA GLU A 283 2.14 13.37 25.43
C GLU A 283 1.32 13.92 26.59
N ALA A 284 0.00 13.82 26.53
CA ALA A 284 -0.89 14.26 27.59
C ALA A 284 -0.74 13.38 28.83
N LEU A 285 -0.79 12.06 28.65
CA LEU A 285 -0.64 11.11 29.76
C LEU A 285 0.76 11.16 30.38
N ALA A 286 1.80 11.52 29.63
CA ALA A 286 3.16 11.70 30.14
C ALA A 286 3.28 12.86 31.14
N GLN A 287 2.40 13.87 31.04
CA GLN A 287 2.38 15.03 31.94
C GLN A 287 1.51 14.83 33.18
N VAL A 288 0.75 13.74 33.25
CA VAL A 288 -0.11 13.42 34.41
C VAL A 288 0.74 12.79 35.53
N ASN A 289 0.82 13.48 36.65
CA ASN A 289 1.56 12.99 37.84
C ASN A 289 0.67 12.05 38.69
N HIS A 290 0.26 10.90 38.09
CA HIS A 290 -0.48 9.86 38.78
C HIS A 290 -0.11 8.47 38.23
N PRO A 291 0.06 7.43 39.06
CA PRO A 291 0.49 6.10 38.62
C PRO A 291 -0.39 5.47 37.53
N VAL A 292 -1.69 5.74 37.55
CA VAL A 292 -2.64 5.22 36.57
C VAL A 292 -2.29 5.67 35.15
N ALA A 293 -1.80 6.90 34.95
CA ALA A 293 -1.39 7.39 33.64
C ALA A 293 -0.19 6.58 33.08
N GLY A 294 0.75 6.23 33.95
CA GLY A 294 1.87 5.35 33.60
C GLY A 294 1.38 3.96 33.17
N TYR A 295 0.41 3.38 33.89
CA TYR A 295 -0.20 2.10 33.50
C TYR A 295 -0.96 2.19 32.18
N MET A 296 -1.74 3.25 31.94
CA MET A 296 -2.45 3.45 30.66
C MET A 296 -1.48 3.59 29.48
N ARG A 297 -0.36 4.30 29.64
CA ARG A 297 0.70 4.43 28.63
C ARG A 297 1.33 3.07 28.33
N GLN A 298 1.71 2.31 29.35
CA GLN A 298 2.25 0.96 29.21
C GLN A 298 1.26 0.05 28.47
N TYR A 299 0.00 0.06 28.85
CA TYR A 299 -1.04 -0.74 28.20
C TYR A 299 -1.15 -0.42 26.71
N ARG A 300 -1.23 0.87 26.35
CA ARG A 300 -1.32 1.33 24.95
C ARG A 300 -0.09 1.00 24.14
N THR A 301 1.10 1.14 24.73
CA THR A 301 2.36 0.77 24.08
C THR A 301 2.40 -0.73 23.76
N LEU A 302 2.01 -1.57 24.70
CA LEU A 302 1.90 -3.01 24.50
C LEU A 302 0.82 -3.38 23.48
N ASP A 303 -0.30 -2.68 23.51
CA ASP A 303 -1.40 -2.89 22.57
C ASP A 303 -0.97 -2.59 21.12
N LYS A 304 -0.29 -1.46 20.91
CA LYS A 304 0.27 -1.09 19.60
C LYS A 304 1.32 -2.10 19.16
N LEU A 305 2.20 -2.53 20.08
CA LEU A 305 3.24 -3.51 19.75
C LEU A 305 2.60 -4.83 19.28
N ARG A 306 1.59 -5.32 19.98
CA ARG A 306 0.89 -6.56 19.64
C ARG A 306 0.10 -6.42 18.32
N SER A 307 -0.80 -5.44 18.25
CA SER A 307 -1.76 -5.32 17.13
C SER A 307 -1.12 -4.84 15.81
N THR A 308 -0.04 -4.03 15.88
CA THR A 308 0.58 -3.44 14.68
C THR A 308 1.79 -4.22 14.19
N TYR A 309 2.54 -4.87 15.11
CA TYR A 309 3.84 -5.43 14.78
C TYR A 309 3.97 -6.94 15.02
N LEU A 310 2.94 -7.61 15.53
CA LEU A 310 2.96 -9.04 15.75
C LEU A 310 1.77 -9.76 15.13
N GLU A 311 0.54 -9.34 15.40
CA GLU A 311 -0.67 -10.00 14.87
C GLU A 311 -0.72 -10.14 13.36
N PRO A 312 -0.26 -9.15 12.56
CA PRO A 312 -0.27 -9.28 11.10
C PRO A 312 0.66 -10.38 10.56
N TYR A 313 1.53 -10.94 11.42
CA TYR A 313 2.56 -11.91 11.01
C TYR A 313 2.32 -13.33 11.53
N PHE A 314 1.14 -13.65 12.04
CA PHE A 314 0.87 -14.95 12.66
C PHE A 314 0.83 -16.11 11.68
N ASP A 315 0.41 -15.85 10.46
CA ASP A 315 0.12 -16.89 9.47
C ASP A 315 0.89 -16.70 8.16
N ILE A 316 1.87 -15.81 8.15
CA ILE A 316 2.70 -15.54 6.99
C ILE A 316 4.17 -15.83 7.28
N ASN A 317 4.85 -16.42 6.30
CA ASN A 317 6.27 -16.71 6.37
C ASN A 317 7.12 -15.63 5.69
N THR A 318 6.53 -14.87 4.78
CA THR A 318 7.22 -13.83 4.03
C THR A 318 6.34 -12.58 3.96
N VAL A 319 6.94 -11.43 4.29
CA VAL A 319 6.30 -10.12 4.20
C VAL A 319 6.87 -9.38 3.00
N HIS A 320 5.99 -8.92 2.14
CA HIS A 320 6.33 -8.03 1.03
C HIS A 320 5.92 -6.62 1.39
N THR A 321 6.89 -5.74 1.57
CA THR A 321 6.66 -4.30 1.79
C THR A 321 6.87 -3.54 0.50
N SER A 322 6.23 -2.40 0.32
CA SER A 322 6.52 -1.48 -0.78
C SER A 322 7.52 -0.43 -0.33
N PHE A 323 8.67 -0.34 -0.97
CA PHE A 323 9.68 0.70 -0.71
C PHE A 323 9.43 1.94 -1.57
N CYS A 324 9.52 3.11 -0.95
CA CYS A 324 9.37 4.39 -1.62
C CYS A 324 10.67 5.20 -1.52
N ASN A 325 11.30 5.49 -2.65
CA ASN A 325 12.48 6.36 -2.76
C ASN A 325 12.09 7.84 -2.98
N TRP A 326 10.82 8.12 -3.15
CA TRP A 326 10.25 9.45 -3.35
C TRP A 326 9.44 9.98 -2.14
N GLY A 327 9.17 9.14 -1.13
CA GLY A 327 8.21 9.42 -0.05
C GLY A 327 8.70 10.37 1.05
N THR A 328 10.00 10.68 1.15
CA THR A 328 10.55 11.53 2.21
C THR A 328 11.20 12.79 1.67
N LEU A 329 11.25 13.86 2.50
CA LEU A 329 11.91 15.10 2.15
C LEU A 329 13.44 15.00 2.09
N THR A 330 13.98 14.10 2.88
CA THR A 330 15.42 13.98 3.11
C THR A 330 16.09 13.00 2.14
N GLY A 331 15.34 12.41 1.20
CA GLY A 331 15.83 11.37 0.28
C GLY A 331 16.05 10.01 0.96
N ARG A 332 15.60 9.82 2.20
CA ARG A 332 15.62 8.49 2.83
C ARG A 332 14.55 7.61 2.19
N LEU A 333 14.84 6.32 2.06
CA LEU A 333 13.82 5.34 1.73
C LEU A 333 12.77 5.28 2.84
N SER A 334 11.53 5.08 2.45
CA SER A 334 10.45 4.72 3.35
C SER A 334 9.83 3.41 2.92
N SER A 335 9.14 2.71 3.82
CA SER A 335 8.41 1.50 3.49
C SER A 335 6.96 1.61 3.96
N ARG A 336 6.06 0.93 3.22
CA ARG A 336 4.64 0.90 3.53
C ARG A 336 4.05 -0.45 3.16
N ASP A 337 2.91 -0.75 3.73
CA ASP A 337 2.07 -1.89 3.40
C ASP A 337 2.79 -3.26 3.49
N PRO A 338 3.43 -3.60 4.68
CA PRO A 338 3.52 -2.88 5.94
C PRO A 338 4.77 -1.99 6.08
N ASN A 339 4.75 -1.01 7.00
CA ASN A 339 5.95 -0.21 7.29
C ASN A 339 6.95 -0.96 8.18
N LEU A 340 7.93 -1.60 7.57
CA LEU A 340 8.96 -2.38 8.24
C LEU A 340 10.07 -1.54 8.87
N GLN A 341 10.21 -0.26 8.50
CA GLN A 341 11.23 0.64 9.05
C GLN A 341 10.87 1.17 10.44
N ASN A 342 9.61 1.02 10.86
CA ASN A 342 9.12 1.44 12.17
C ASN A 342 9.04 0.30 13.19
N LEU A 343 9.60 -0.87 12.90
CA LEU A 343 9.63 -2.00 13.83
C LEU A 343 10.40 -1.62 15.11
N PRO A 344 9.81 -1.82 16.30
CA PRO A 344 10.48 -1.48 17.55
C PRO A 344 11.60 -2.49 17.88
N ARG A 345 12.67 -2.02 18.49
CA ARG A 345 13.78 -2.85 18.96
C ARG A 345 13.42 -3.48 20.32
N THR A 346 12.48 -4.40 20.34
CA THR A 346 12.04 -5.07 21.56
C THR A 346 12.35 -6.56 21.45
N HIS A 347 12.91 -7.15 22.53
CA HIS A 347 13.22 -8.58 22.59
C HIS A 347 12.41 -9.27 23.67
N PHE A 348 11.87 -10.42 23.36
CA PHE A 348 11.23 -11.34 24.31
C PHE A 348 12.06 -12.62 24.38
N ARG A 349 12.29 -13.13 25.61
CA ARG A 349 12.80 -14.50 25.75
C ARG A 349 11.64 -15.45 25.53
N LEU A 350 11.76 -16.29 24.50
CA LEU A 350 10.76 -17.25 24.07
C LEU A 350 11.28 -18.67 24.22
N SER A 351 10.40 -19.64 24.02
CA SER A 351 10.77 -21.03 23.85
C SER A 351 11.43 -21.22 22.48
N ASP A 352 12.45 -22.04 22.41
CA ASP A 352 13.09 -22.43 21.14
C ASP A 352 12.25 -23.47 20.37
N ASN A 353 11.19 -23.99 20.99
CA ASN A 353 10.31 -24.95 20.34
C ASN A 353 9.20 -24.19 19.58
N PRO A 354 8.93 -24.58 18.31
CA PRO A 354 7.80 -24.03 17.56
C PRO A 354 6.48 -24.39 18.24
N LEU A 355 5.48 -23.54 18.07
CA LEU A 355 4.13 -23.79 18.58
C LEU A 355 3.47 -24.94 17.80
N THR A 356 2.79 -25.82 18.52
CA THR A 356 1.89 -26.81 17.91
C THR A 356 0.66 -26.13 17.31
N SER A 357 -0.07 -26.81 16.42
CA SER A 357 -1.30 -26.29 15.84
C SER A 357 -2.34 -25.95 16.89
N GLU A 358 -2.46 -26.74 17.98
CA GLU A 358 -3.38 -26.51 19.09
C GLU A 358 -2.99 -25.26 19.91
N GLU A 359 -1.69 -25.06 20.15
CA GLU A 359 -1.18 -23.86 20.83
C GLU A 359 -1.42 -22.60 19.99
N ARG A 360 -1.21 -22.66 18.67
CA ARG A 360 -1.51 -21.56 17.74
C ARG A 360 -3.00 -21.17 17.80
N GLU A 361 -3.91 -22.13 17.71
CA GLU A 361 -5.35 -21.88 17.83
C GLU A 361 -5.74 -21.30 19.19
N THR A 362 -5.10 -21.77 20.26
CA THR A 362 -5.31 -21.23 21.62
C THR A 362 -4.90 -19.76 21.70
N VAL A 363 -3.73 -19.39 21.17
CA VAL A 363 -3.25 -18.00 21.14
C VAL A 363 -4.18 -17.13 20.30
N ARG A 364 -4.58 -17.60 19.10
CA ARG A 364 -5.55 -16.89 18.25
C ARG A 364 -6.87 -16.64 18.96
N GLY A 365 -7.41 -17.67 19.62
CA GLY A 365 -8.66 -17.56 20.38
C GLY A 365 -8.60 -16.49 21.48
N ARG A 366 -7.50 -16.42 22.24
CA ARG A 366 -7.29 -15.41 23.28
C ARG A 366 -7.16 -14.00 22.69
N ILE A 367 -6.44 -13.85 21.59
CA ILE A 367 -6.28 -12.56 20.92
C ILE A 367 -7.61 -12.10 20.33
N SER A 368 -8.35 -12.99 19.66
CA SER A 368 -9.68 -12.71 19.14
C SER A 368 -10.64 -12.23 20.22
N ALA A 369 -10.65 -12.90 21.38
CA ALA A 369 -11.45 -12.50 22.53
C ALA A 369 -11.05 -11.11 23.05
N ALA A 370 -9.73 -10.82 23.13
CA ALA A 370 -9.21 -9.53 23.57
C ALA A 370 -9.55 -8.39 22.59
N VAL A 371 -9.55 -8.64 21.29
CA VAL A 371 -9.95 -7.69 20.25
C VAL A 371 -11.46 -7.44 20.30
N SER A 372 -12.27 -8.50 20.40
CA SER A 372 -13.73 -8.39 20.50
C SER A 372 -14.19 -7.64 21.74
N ALA A 373 -13.51 -7.82 22.87
CA ALA A 373 -13.76 -7.06 24.09
C ALA A 373 -13.52 -5.55 23.96
N LYS A 374 -12.78 -5.12 22.92
CA LYS A 374 -12.54 -3.72 22.57
C LYS A 374 -13.52 -3.18 21.53
N GLY A 375 -14.54 -3.96 21.13
CA GLY A 375 -15.48 -3.60 20.06
C GLY A 375 -14.87 -3.70 18.66
N GLY A 376 -13.71 -4.36 18.50
CA GLY A 376 -13.08 -4.67 17.23
C GLY A 376 -13.49 -6.04 16.69
N THR A 377 -13.30 -6.26 15.41
CA THR A 377 -13.36 -7.58 14.76
C THR A 377 -11.94 -8.06 14.55
N TYR A 378 -11.60 -9.23 15.06
CA TYR A 378 -10.37 -9.92 14.69
C TYR A 378 -10.57 -10.45 13.26
N ASN A 379 -9.80 -9.94 12.32
CA ASN A 379 -9.91 -10.35 10.93
C ASN A 379 -9.08 -11.63 10.72
N LYS A 380 -9.79 -12.76 10.76
CA LYS A 380 -9.20 -14.08 10.49
C LYS A 380 -8.88 -14.25 9.00
N ASP A 381 -9.49 -13.44 8.14
CA ASP A 381 -9.44 -13.58 6.68
C ASP A 381 -8.09 -13.14 6.07
N LEU A 382 -7.21 -12.49 6.84
CA LEU A 382 -5.83 -12.23 6.41
C LEU A 382 -4.96 -13.48 6.41
N SER A 383 -5.38 -14.55 7.12
CA SER A 383 -4.61 -15.82 7.21
C SER A 383 -5.04 -16.87 6.19
N ASP A 384 -6.28 -16.82 5.70
CA ASP A 384 -6.83 -17.82 4.79
C ASP A 384 -6.62 -17.47 3.29
N GLU A 385 -6.09 -16.28 3.00
CA GLU A 385 -5.79 -15.83 1.63
C GLU A 385 -4.36 -16.10 1.16
N VAL A 386 -3.53 -16.69 2.01
CA VAL A 386 -2.14 -17.03 1.67
C VAL A 386 -1.92 -18.55 1.81
N VAL A 387 -2.46 -19.31 0.86
CA VAL A 387 -2.02 -20.68 0.55
C VAL A 387 -1.90 -20.82 -0.95
#